data_f29be4a7c77205ce817f5aa28913109c
#
_entry.id   f29be4a7c77205ce817f5aa28913109c
#
_cell.length_a   1.000
_cell.length_b   1.000
_cell.length_c   1.000
_cell.angle_alpha   90.00
_cell.angle_beta   90.00
_cell.angle_gamma   90.00
#
_symmetry.space_group_name_H-M   'P 1'
#
loop_
_entity.id
_entity.type
_entity.pdbx_description
1 polymer ?
#
loop_
_entity_poly.entity_id
_entity_poly.type
_entity_poly.pdbx_seq_one_letter_code
_entity_poly.pdbx_strand_id
1 'polypeptide(L)'
;MGLPRPTTDLDQLKADLDGHGYCIVADALSPEEVTALRSRITEQAAAERARALDYHYQAEAEGDDVNQWVYQLINKGEEFQNLALHPTARALATHILGAEHILSSLDAHITHPGNKTMPLHADQWWMPQPVAPGTPHGRQGDMTRETGPFGEPTRATVPINPPLVANMMWMANDFTVANGATRIVPGSHLSGCLPDPERTDYGEIPIEAPAGSELVWEGRTWHAAGLNTADHPRYGVVTYFCGPIIRSLGNLTYGMRTEVRESMSQELATLCGFTPWSSYGMTDHPSAMVASPGDETAGRLS
;
A
#
# COMPACT_ATOMS: atom_id res chain seq x y z
N MET A 1 19.79 14.82 8.58
CA MET A 1 18.92 14.17 9.60
C MET A 1 19.34 12.71 9.71
N GLY A 2 19.24 12.09 10.90
CA GLY A 2 19.41 10.65 11.05
C GLY A 2 18.27 9.90 10.36
N LEU A 3 18.45 8.61 10.10
CA LEU A 3 17.37 7.76 9.55
C LEU A 3 16.23 7.59 10.56
N PRO A 4 14.97 7.45 10.08
CA PRO A 4 13.81 7.19 10.91
C PRO A 4 14.01 5.99 11.85
N ARG A 5 13.50 6.13 13.07
CA ARG A 5 13.52 5.09 14.11
C ARG A 5 12.10 4.86 14.61
N PRO A 6 11.78 3.67 15.12
CA PRO A 6 10.47 3.41 15.70
C PRO A 6 10.12 4.43 16.79
N THR A 7 8.93 5.06 16.66
CA THR A 7 8.41 6.05 17.62
C THR A 7 6.89 6.04 17.62
N THR A 8 6.30 6.56 18.70
CA THR A 8 4.85 6.81 18.80
C THR A 8 4.53 8.32 18.66
N ASP A 9 5.55 9.16 18.50
CA ASP A 9 5.39 10.60 18.33
C ASP A 9 4.92 10.91 16.89
N LEU A 10 3.66 11.32 16.76
CA LEU A 10 3.02 11.57 15.47
C LEU A 10 3.68 12.69 14.66
N ASP A 11 4.20 13.73 15.33
CA ASP A 11 4.87 14.83 14.64
C ASP A 11 6.23 14.41 14.11
N GLN A 12 6.96 13.57 14.85
CA GLN A 12 8.20 12.95 14.36
C GLN A 12 7.92 12.01 13.20
N LEU A 13 6.87 11.17 13.26
CA LEU A 13 6.47 10.28 12.19
C LEU A 13 6.16 11.03 10.88
N LYS A 14 5.46 12.17 10.97
CA LYS A 14 5.20 13.04 9.82
C LYS A 14 6.47 13.67 9.26
N ALA A 15 7.35 14.16 10.13
CA ALA A 15 8.63 14.72 9.72
C ALA A 15 9.53 13.69 9.03
N ASP A 16 9.51 12.44 9.49
CA ASP A 16 10.22 11.33 8.88
C ASP A 16 9.66 11.02 7.48
N LEU A 17 8.34 11.00 7.32
CA LEU A 17 7.69 10.85 6.01
C LEU A 17 8.11 11.96 5.04
N ASP A 18 8.07 13.22 5.47
CA ASP A 18 8.43 14.36 4.64
C ASP A 18 9.92 14.35 4.23
N GLY A 19 10.79 13.93 5.15
CA GLY A 19 12.24 13.95 4.93
C GLY A 19 12.82 12.72 4.26
N HIS A 20 12.23 11.56 4.51
CA HIS A 20 12.77 10.27 4.11
C HIS A 20 11.82 9.43 3.23
N GLY A 21 10.55 9.80 3.13
CA GLY A 21 9.51 9.07 2.40
C GLY A 21 8.90 7.91 3.18
N TYR A 22 9.37 7.64 4.40
CA TYR A 22 8.85 6.58 5.27
C TYR A 22 9.01 6.93 6.74
N CYS A 23 8.23 6.26 7.59
CA CYS A 23 8.38 6.28 9.05
C CYS A 23 8.06 4.91 9.66
N ILE A 24 8.39 4.71 10.92
CA ILE A 24 8.15 3.46 11.65
C ILE A 24 7.36 3.78 12.92
N VAL A 25 6.13 3.33 12.99
CA VAL A 25 5.28 3.45 14.18
C VAL A 25 5.64 2.33 15.15
N ALA A 26 6.07 2.69 16.34
CA ALA A 26 6.31 1.72 17.41
C ALA A 26 4.99 1.33 18.08
N ASP A 27 4.89 0.07 18.51
CA ASP A 27 3.75 -0.41 19.32
C ASP A 27 2.38 -0.03 18.72
N ALA A 28 2.26 -0.08 17.38
CA ALA A 28 1.02 0.22 16.69
C ALA A 28 -0.09 -0.79 17.02
N LEU A 29 0.28 -2.04 17.27
CA LEU A 29 -0.62 -3.11 17.72
C LEU A 29 -0.16 -3.65 19.05
N SER A 30 -1.09 -3.94 19.93
CA SER A 30 -0.85 -4.67 21.18
C SER A 30 -0.42 -6.12 20.90
N PRO A 31 0.22 -6.82 21.86
CA PRO A 31 0.58 -8.23 21.73
C PRO A 31 -0.62 -9.15 21.43
N GLU A 32 -1.79 -8.82 21.96
CA GLU A 32 -3.05 -9.53 21.74
C GLU A 32 -3.52 -9.36 20.28
N GLU A 33 -3.49 -8.14 19.77
CA GLU A 33 -3.84 -7.84 18.36
C GLU A 33 -2.87 -8.49 17.39
N VAL A 34 -1.58 -8.46 17.66
CA VAL A 34 -0.55 -9.17 16.87
C VAL A 34 -0.85 -10.68 16.82
N THR A 35 -1.19 -11.26 17.97
CA THR A 35 -1.49 -12.69 18.07
C THR A 35 -2.74 -13.04 17.26
N ALA A 36 -3.81 -12.27 17.41
CA ALA A 36 -5.06 -12.44 16.67
C ALA A 36 -4.84 -12.28 15.16
N LEU A 37 -4.15 -11.20 14.75
CA LEU A 37 -3.84 -10.93 13.37
C LEU A 37 -3.02 -12.06 12.73
N ARG A 38 -1.93 -12.48 13.36
CA ARG A 38 -1.09 -13.57 12.85
C ARG A 38 -1.84 -14.90 12.77
N SER A 39 -2.65 -15.24 13.79
CA SER A 39 -3.46 -16.44 13.77
C SER A 39 -4.44 -16.42 12.59
N ARG A 40 -5.12 -15.29 12.39
CA ARG A 40 -6.11 -15.15 11.33
C ARG A 40 -5.49 -15.19 9.92
N ILE A 41 -4.31 -14.57 9.72
CA ILE A 41 -3.56 -14.67 8.45
C ILE A 41 -3.19 -16.12 8.18
N THR A 42 -2.64 -16.81 9.17
CA THR A 42 -2.16 -18.19 9.03
C THR A 42 -3.31 -19.13 8.69
N GLU A 43 -4.44 -19.01 9.39
CA GLU A 43 -5.65 -19.79 9.12
C GLU A 43 -6.19 -19.54 7.70
N GLN A 44 -6.30 -18.28 7.29
CA GLN A 44 -6.79 -17.91 5.98
C GLN A 44 -5.88 -18.42 4.86
N ALA A 45 -4.57 -18.23 4.99
CA ALA A 45 -3.60 -18.70 4.03
C ALA A 45 -3.63 -20.24 3.88
N ALA A 46 -3.76 -20.96 4.99
CA ALA A 46 -3.90 -22.42 4.98
C ALA A 46 -5.20 -22.86 4.29
N ALA A 47 -6.32 -22.16 4.56
CA ALA A 47 -7.60 -22.47 3.95
C ALA A 47 -7.61 -22.22 2.43
N GLU A 48 -6.89 -21.21 1.96
CA GLU A 48 -6.72 -20.94 0.53
C GLU A 48 -5.88 -22.03 -0.14
N ARG A 49 -4.74 -22.41 0.45
CA ARG A 49 -3.93 -23.54 -0.05
C ARG A 49 -4.72 -24.84 -0.12
N ALA A 50 -5.50 -25.15 0.92
CA ALA A 50 -6.32 -26.38 0.95
C ALA A 50 -7.36 -26.42 -0.17
N ARG A 51 -7.70 -25.29 -0.78
CA ARG A 51 -8.68 -25.15 -1.85
C ARG A 51 -8.04 -24.85 -3.21
N ALA A 52 -6.71 -24.84 -3.31
CA ALA A 52 -5.94 -24.41 -4.48
C ALA A 52 -6.36 -23.00 -4.99
N LEU A 53 -6.56 -22.09 -4.04
CA LEU A 53 -6.88 -20.68 -4.26
C LEU A 53 -5.72 -19.76 -3.82
N ASP A 54 -4.63 -20.34 -3.33
CA ASP A 54 -3.43 -19.61 -2.98
C ASP A 54 -2.82 -18.91 -4.21
N TYR A 55 -2.37 -17.71 -4.00
CA TYR A 55 -1.81 -16.88 -5.04
C TYR A 55 -0.35 -16.56 -4.78
N HIS A 56 0.47 -16.83 -5.77
CA HIS A 56 1.90 -16.54 -5.80
C HIS A 56 2.17 -15.52 -6.90
N TYR A 57 2.60 -14.32 -6.52
CA TYR A 57 2.79 -13.24 -7.49
C TYR A 57 4.18 -13.32 -8.13
N GLN A 58 4.30 -14.12 -9.17
CA GLN A 58 5.56 -14.37 -9.86
C GLN A 58 6.12 -13.15 -10.63
N ALA A 59 5.28 -12.15 -10.92
CA ALA A 59 5.75 -10.94 -11.59
C ALA A 59 6.69 -10.07 -10.74
N GLU A 60 6.72 -10.28 -9.42
CA GLU A 60 7.62 -9.55 -8.52
C GLU A 60 9.06 -10.04 -8.63
N ALA A 61 9.24 -11.35 -8.81
CA ALA A 61 10.53 -11.96 -9.11
C ALA A 61 10.30 -13.25 -9.89
N GLU A 62 10.80 -13.34 -11.09
CA GLU A 62 10.63 -14.51 -11.95
C GLU A 62 11.04 -15.80 -11.22
N GLY A 63 10.10 -16.75 -11.15
CA GLY A 63 10.27 -18.04 -10.48
C GLY A 63 10.22 -17.97 -8.94
N ASP A 64 9.67 -16.91 -8.35
CA ASP A 64 9.25 -16.91 -6.94
C ASP A 64 7.85 -17.51 -6.85
N ASP A 65 7.78 -18.75 -6.39
CA ASP A 65 6.55 -19.52 -6.21
C ASP A 65 6.30 -19.90 -4.73
N VAL A 66 7.10 -19.37 -3.81
CA VAL A 66 6.99 -19.69 -2.39
C VAL A 66 6.24 -18.63 -1.59
N ASN A 67 6.37 -17.35 -1.94
CA ASN A 67 5.62 -16.28 -1.27
C ASN A 67 4.14 -16.42 -1.55
N GLN A 68 3.31 -16.19 -0.53
CA GLN A 68 1.86 -16.25 -0.69
C GLN A 68 1.24 -14.87 -0.43
N TRP A 69 0.42 -14.42 -1.35
CA TRP A 69 -0.48 -13.29 -1.17
C TRP A 69 -1.87 -13.76 -0.75
N VAL A 70 -2.46 -13.05 0.20
CA VAL A 70 -3.86 -13.24 0.63
C VAL A 70 -4.61 -11.95 0.39
N TYR A 71 -5.34 -11.87 -0.71
CA TYR A 71 -6.02 -10.66 -1.15
C TYR A 71 -7.36 -10.41 -0.48
N GLN A 72 -7.84 -9.16 -0.53
CA GLN A 72 -9.17 -8.75 -0.10
C GLN A 72 -9.47 -9.11 1.36
N LEU A 73 -8.52 -8.84 2.25
CA LEU A 73 -8.65 -9.14 3.68
C LEU A 73 -9.81 -8.40 4.35
N ILE A 74 -10.30 -7.32 3.75
CA ILE A 74 -11.50 -6.61 4.20
C ILE A 74 -12.72 -7.55 4.36
N ASN A 75 -12.77 -8.63 3.59
CA ASN A 75 -13.80 -9.67 3.63
C ASN A 75 -13.49 -10.83 4.58
N LYS A 76 -12.37 -10.79 5.30
CA LYS A 76 -11.81 -12.01 5.92
C LYS A 76 -11.66 -11.94 7.44
N GLY A 77 -12.13 -10.87 8.08
CA GLY A 77 -12.17 -10.72 9.54
C GLY A 77 -12.13 -9.27 10.00
N GLU A 78 -12.65 -9.03 11.19
CA GLU A 78 -12.65 -7.72 11.84
C GLU A 78 -11.22 -7.24 12.16
N GLU A 79 -10.32 -8.17 12.45
CA GLU A 79 -8.92 -7.89 12.71
C GLU A 79 -8.31 -7.06 11.55
N PHE A 80 -8.68 -7.40 10.34
CA PHE A 80 -8.20 -6.68 9.15
C PHE A 80 -8.93 -5.34 8.94
N GLN A 81 -10.24 -5.30 9.20
CA GLN A 81 -11.02 -4.06 9.09
C GLN A 81 -10.50 -3.01 10.07
N ASN A 82 -10.11 -3.42 11.27
CA ASN A 82 -9.56 -2.55 12.30
C ASN A 82 -8.23 -1.92 11.88
N LEU A 83 -7.40 -2.61 11.09
CA LEU A 83 -6.17 -2.02 10.54
C LEU A 83 -6.47 -0.84 9.61
N ALA A 84 -7.49 -0.97 8.75
CA ALA A 84 -7.89 0.12 7.86
C ALA A 84 -8.44 1.34 8.62
N LEU A 85 -9.00 1.14 9.79
CA LEU A 85 -9.55 2.18 10.66
C LEU A 85 -8.57 2.65 11.75
N HIS A 86 -7.36 2.11 11.80
CA HIS A 86 -6.41 2.41 12.86
C HIS A 86 -6.07 3.91 12.93
N PRO A 87 -6.21 4.57 14.10
CA PRO A 87 -6.13 6.04 14.19
C PRO A 87 -4.80 6.63 13.69
N THR A 88 -3.68 6.02 14.05
CA THR A 88 -2.34 6.49 13.64
C THR A 88 -2.16 6.32 12.13
N ALA A 89 -2.50 5.15 11.57
CA ALA A 89 -2.46 4.90 10.13
C ALA A 89 -3.30 5.92 9.35
N ARG A 90 -4.53 6.19 9.80
CA ARG A 90 -5.41 7.19 9.21
C ARG A 90 -4.84 8.62 9.29
N ALA A 91 -4.21 8.97 10.41
CA ALA A 91 -3.55 10.27 10.57
C ALA A 91 -2.36 10.43 9.61
N LEU A 92 -1.57 9.39 9.41
CA LEU A 92 -0.44 9.39 8.48
C LEU A 92 -0.91 9.34 7.02
N ALA A 93 -1.95 8.56 6.69
CA ALA A 93 -2.58 8.60 5.38
C ALA A 93 -3.14 9.99 5.06
N THR A 94 -3.77 10.65 6.04
CA THR A 94 -4.24 12.04 5.90
C THR A 94 -3.09 13.01 5.65
N HIS A 95 -1.95 12.82 6.32
CA HIS A 95 -0.77 13.65 6.09
C HIS A 95 -0.24 13.52 4.65
N ILE A 96 -0.20 12.30 4.11
CA ILE A 96 0.31 12.01 2.76
C ILE A 96 -0.69 12.40 1.68
N LEU A 97 -1.96 12.06 1.84
CA LEU A 97 -2.98 12.05 0.77
C LEU A 97 -4.09 13.09 0.93
N GLY A 98 -4.18 13.71 2.12
CA GLY A 98 -5.35 14.52 2.49
C GLY A 98 -6.45 13.70 3.16
N ALA A 99 -7.45 14.41 3.72
CA ALA A 99 -8.51 13.81 4.54
C ALA A 99 -9.45 12.88 3.79
N GLU A 100 -9.58 13.07 2.48
CA GLU A 100 -10.55 12.37 1.62
C GLU A 100 -9.97 11.10 0.97
N HIS A 101 -8.86 10.57 1.50
CA HIS A 101 -8.27 9.32 0.99
C HIS A 101 -9.20 8.13 1.18
N ILE A 102 -9.07 7.16 0.30
CA ILE A 102 -9.83 5.91 0.30
C ILE A 102 -8.91 4.70 0.44
N LEU A 103 -9.46 3.58 0.88
CA LEU A 103 -8.79 2.30 0.88
C LEU A 103 -8.62 1.80 -0.55
N SER A 104 -7.40 1.52 -0.96
CA SER A 104 -7.09 0.98 -2.27
C SER A 104 -7.12 -0.55 -2.27
N SER A 105 -6.49 -1.19 -1.29
CA SER A 105 -6.54 -2.63 -1.02
C SER A 105 -6.11 -2.92 0.42
N LEU A 106 -6.36 -4.14 0.86
CA LEU A 106 -5.93 -4.67 2.16
C LEU A 106 -5.59 -6.14 1.99
N ASP A 107 -4.29 -6.43 2.00
CA ASP A 107 -3.77 -7.72 1.59
C ASP A 107 -2.67 -8.21 2.54
N ALA A 108 -2.50 -9.50 2.70
CA ALA A 108 -1.34 -10.05 3.41
C ALA A 108 -0.28 -10.54 2.41
N HIS A 109 0.97 -10.25 2.74
CA HIS A 109 2.14 -10.79 2.07
C HIS A 109 2.92 -11.68 3.04
N ILE A 110 2.93 -12.96 2.75
CA ILE A 110 3.65 -13.96 3.54
C ILE A 110 4.92 -14.33 2.79
N THR A 111 6.05 -13.86 3.30
CA THR A 111 7.37 -14.12 2.72
C THR A 111 7.94 -15.39 3.30
N HIS A 112 7.92 -16.47 2.52
CA HIS A 112 8.42 -17.76 2.94
C HIS A 112 9.95 -17.90 2.75
N PRO A 113 10.60 -18.79 3.54
CA PRO A 113 12.00 -19.16 3.29
C PRO A 113 12.23 -19.63 1.86
N GLY A 114 13.32 -19.18 1.25
CA GLY A 114 13.68 -19.54 -0.12
C GLY A 114 13.03 -18.68 -1.21
N ASN A 115 12.34 -17.60 -0.83
CA ASN A 115 11.85 -16.61 -1.80
C ASN A 115 13.01 -15.97 -2.58
N LYS A 116 12.68 -15.24 -3.63
CA LYS A 116 13.61 -14.39 -4.35
C LYS A 116 13.47 -12.94 -3.91
N THR A 117 14.56 -12.20 -4.04
CA THR A 117 14.57 -10.76 -3.80
C THR A 117 13.68 -10.05 -4.83
N MET A 118 12.77 -9.23 -4.37
CA MET A 118 11.96 -8.37 -5.24
C MET A 118 12.83 -7.23 -5.80
N PRO A 119 12.70 -6.87 -7.08
CA PRO A 119 13.29 -5.65 -7.62
C PRO A 119 12.79 -4.40 -6.90
N LEU A 120 13.64 -3.38 -6.80
CA LEU A 120 13.23 -2.07 -6.31
C LEU A 120 12.15 -1.48 -7.21
N HIS A 121 11.10 -0.97 -6.62
CA HIS A 121 9.98 -0.34 -7.31
C HIS A 121 9.36 0.77 -6.47
N ALA A 122 8.45 1.52 -7.07
CA ALA A 122 7.54 2.44 -6.40
C ALA A 122 6.11 2.00 -6.68
N ASP A 123 5.21 2.12 -5.71
CA ASP A 123 3.80 1.76 -5.90
C ASP A 123 3.01 2.79 -6.69
N GLN A 124 3.58 3.96 -6.86
CA GLN A 124 3.11 4.97 -7.80
C GLN A 124 3.78 4.75 -9.16
N TRP A 125 3.44 3.70 -9.86
CA TRP A 125 4.11 3.14 -11.05
C TRP A 125 3.99 4.02 -12.31
N TRP A 126 3.08 4.98 -12.33
CA TRP A 126 2.98 5.99 -13.38
C TRP A 126 3.98 7.15 -13.24
N MET A 127 4.96 7.02 -12.35
CA MET A 127 6.09 7.92 -12.32
C MET A 127 6.96 7.72 -13.57
N PRO A 128 7.59 8.80 -14.06
CA PRO A 128 8.45 8.70 -15.23
C PRO A 128 9.65 7.80 -14.98
N GLN A 129 10.15 7.20 -16.05
CA GLN A 129 11.43 6.50 -16.02
C GLN A 129 12.58 7.49 -15.73
N PRO A 130 13.71 7.02 -15.17
CA PRO A 130 14.88 7.84 -14.97
C PRO A 130 15.45 8.31 -16.30
N VAL A 131 15.95 9.54 -16.32
CA VAL A 131 16.43 10.17 -17.54
C VAL A 131 17.78 10.81 -17.36
N ALA A 132 18.49 11.00 -18.48
CA ALA A 132 19.78 11.65 -18.50
C ALA A 132 19.68 13.12 -18.01
N PRO A 133 20.65 13.61 -17.22
CA PRO A 133 20.70 15.01 -16.84
C PRO A 133 20.64 15.95 -18.05
N GLY A 134 19.80 16.99 -17.96
CA GLY A 134 19.64 17.97 -19.04
C GLY A 134 18.58 17.61 -20.08
N THR A 135 17.91 16.48 -19.94
CA THR A 135 16.75 16.16 -20.78
C THR A 135 15.65 17.20 -20.58
N PRO A 136 15.08 17.75 -21.66
CA PRO A 136 14.02 18.75 -21.56
C PRO A 136 12.77 18.19 -20.87
N HIS A 137 12.03 19.07 -20.24
CA HIS A 137 10.69 18.75 -19.77
C HIS A 137 9.78 18.25 -20.88
N GLY A 138 9.06 17.19 -20.61
CA GLY A 138 7.90 16.84 -21.38
C GLY A 138 6.76 17.84 -21.16
N ARG A 139 6.05 18.14 -22.21
CA ARG A 139 4.80 18.89 -22.19
C ARG A 139 3.65 17.93 -22.25
N GLN A 140 2.49 18.36 -21.82
CA GLN A 140 1.29 17.54 -21.91
C GLN A 140 1.02 17.04 -23.34
N GLY A 141 1.37 17.85 -24.35
CA GLY A 141 1.27 17.44 -25.75
C GLY A 141 2.31 16.41 -26.21
N ASP A 142 3.35 16.19 -25.43
CA ASP A 142 4.41 15.20 -25.70
C ASP A 142 4.12 13.85 -25.03
N MET A 143 3.01 13.75 -24.27
CA MET A 143 2.62 12.53 -23.56
C MET A 143 2.24 11.43 -24.54
N THR A 144 3.02 10.34 -24.50
CA THR A 144 2.67 9.09 -25.16
C THR A 144 2.54 8.01 -24.11
N ARG A 145 1.98 6.86 -24.49
CA ARG A 145 1.94 5.69 -23.58
C ARG A 145 3.33 5.16 -23.23
N GLU A 146 4.32 5.47 -24.04
CA GLU A 146 5.70 5.01 -23.89
C GLU A 146 6.58 6.00 -23.13
N THR A 147 6.26 7.28 -23.17
CA THR A 147 7.08 8.32 -22.53
C THR A 147 6.51 8.81 -21.20
N GLY A 148 5.33 8.34 -20.79
CA GLY A 148 4.65 8.86 -19.59
C GLY A 148 4.31 10.36 -19.68
N PRO A 149 3.61 10.87 -18.65
CA PRO A 149 2.98 12.20 -18.73
C PRO A 149 3.94 13.38 -18.67
N PHE A 150 5.20 13.24 -18.33
CA PHE A 150 6.01 14.40 -18.00
C PHE A 150 7.30 14.53 -18.77
N GLY A 151 7.50 13.77 -19.86
CA GLY A 151 8.85 13.77 -20.43
C GLY A 151 9.83 13.84 -19.26
N GLU A 152 11.00 13.78 -19.44
CA GLU A 152 12.01 13.48 -18.46
C GLU A 152 12.42 14.65 -17.59
N PRO A 153 12.21 14.64 -16.28
CA PRO A 153 12.51 15.77 -15.42
C PRO A 153 14.02 16.03 -15.35
N THR A 154 14.41 17.23 -15.64
CA THR A 154 15.65 17.77 -15.10
C THR A 154 15.45 18.01 -13.61
N ARG A 155 16.12 17.26 -12.77
CA ARG A 155 15.89 17.09 -11.34
C ARG A 155 15.81 18.38 -10.50
N ALA A 156 16.29 19.50 -10.97
CA ALA A 156 16.48 20.68 -10.11
C ALA A 156 15.33 21.71 -10.15
N THR A 157 14.42 21.65 -11.11
CA THR A 157 13.43 22.72 -11.33
C THR A 157 12.02 22.22 -11.63
N VAL A 158 11.79 20.90 -11.54
CA VAL A 158 10.53 20.29 -11.93
C VAL A 158 9.72 19.92 -10.73
N PRO A 159 8.43 20.28 -10.67
CA PRO A 159 7.52 19.74 -9.69
C PRO A 159 7.45 18.22 -9.83
N ILE A 160 7.71 17.51 -8.73
CA ILE A 160 7.47 16.06 -8.64
C ILE A 160 5.96 15.85 -8.57
N ASN A 161 5.48 14.76 -9.14
CA ASN A 161 4.09 14.35 -8.93
C ASN A 161 3.78 14.29 -7.43
N PRO A 162 2.63 14.79 -6.97
CA PRO A 162 2.25 14.63 -5.58
C PRO A 162 2.11 13.16 -5.23
N PRO A 163 2.26 12.76 -3.96
CA PRO A 163 1.94 11.42 -3.53
C PRO A 163 0.44 11.16 -3.71
N LEU A 164 0.10 10.07 -4.35
CA LEU A 164 -1.28 9.64 -4.60
C LEU A 164 -1.58 8.25 -4.02
N VAL A 165 -0.57 7.62 -3.44
CA VAL A 165 -0.62 6.32 -2.76
C VAL A 165 0.12 6.42 -1.43
N ALA A 166 -0.39 5.75 -0.41
CA ALA A 166 0.24 5.57 0.89
C ALA A 166 0.06 4.12 1.35
N ASN A 167 1.13 3.54 1.85
CA ASN A 167 1.17 2.13 2.22
C ASN A 167 1.54 1.97 3.69
N MET A 168 0.90 1.02 4.34
CA MET A 168 1.08 0.71 5.76
C MET A 168 1.29 -0.78 5.93
N MET A 169 2.51 -1.19 6.26
CA MET A 169 2.88 -2.59 6.49
C MET A 169 2.84 -2.89 7.98
N TRP A 170 1.86 -3.66 8.38
CA TRP A 170 1.67 -4.17 9.75
C TRP A 170 2.52 -5.41 9.97
N MET A 171 3.35 -5.41 10.99
CA MET A 171 4.30 -6.49 11.28
C MET A 171 3.66 -7.50 12.25
N ALA A 172 3.15 -8.60 11.72
CA ALA A 172 2.53 -9.65 12.54
C ALA A 172 3.55 -10.62 13.18
N ASN A 173 4.83 -10.48 12.88
CA ASN A 173 5.98 -11.00 13.60
C ASN A 173 7.14 -10.04 13.43
N ASP A 174 8.25 -10.26 14.13
CA ASP A 174 9.45 -9.42 13.98
C ASP A 174 9.89 -9.40 12.52
N PHE A 175 10.23 -8.22 12.01
CA PHE A 175 10.88 -8.06 10.72
C PHE A 175 12.38 -7.92 10.96
N THR A 176 13.15 -8.78 10.32
CA THR A 176 14.61 -8.84 10.43
C THR A 176 15.24 -9.00 9.04
N VAL A 177 16.50 -8.66 8.94
CA VAL A 177 17.25 -8.96 7.71
C VAL A 177 17.12 -10.43 7.33
N ALA A 178 17.21 -11.32 8.31
CA ALA A 178 17.18 -12.77 8.09
C ALA A 178 15.86 -13.26 7.49
N ASN A 179 14.71 -12.71 7.91
CA ASN A 179 13.41 -13.13 7.38
C ASN A 179 12.87 -12.26 6.23
N GLY A 180 13.74 -11.45 5.63
CA GLY A 180 13.41 -10.69 4.42
C GLY A 180 12.64 -9.40 4.73
N ALA A 181 13.08 -8.64 5.76
CA ALA A 181 12.53 -7.32 6.04
C ALA A 181 12.46 -6.45 4.78
N THR A 182 11.44 -5.61 4.69
CA THR A 182 11.26 -4.65 3.59
C THR A 182 12.49 -3.74 3.51
N ARG A 183 13.03 -3.60 2.31
CA ARG A 183 14.15 -2.71 2.01
C ARG A 183 13.59 -1.41 1.46
N ILE A 184 14.13 -0.27 1.90
CA ILE A 184 13.73 1.07 1.47
C ILE A 184 14.96 1.87 1.05
N VAL A 185 14.80 2.71 0.04
CA VAL A 185 15.78 3.74 -0.33
C VAL A 185 15.32 5.07 0.28
N PRO A 186 15.92 5.52 1.39
CA PRO A 186 15.50 6.75 2.05
C PRO A 186 15.63 7.98 1.14
N GLY A 187 14.61 8.83 1.12
CA GLY A 187 14.59 10.05 0.30
C GLY A 187 14.27 9.84 -1.19
N SER A 188 14.10 8.60 -1.64
CA SER A 188 13.79 8.29 -3.05
C SER A 188 12.46 8.85 -3.53
N HIS A 189 11.51 9.12 -2.65
CA HIS A 189 10.24 9.77 -2.94
C HIS A 189 10.40 11.16 -3.60
N LEU A 190 11.54 11.81 -3.38
CA LEU A 190 11.88 13.10 -3.97
C LEU A 190 12.66 12.97 -5.31
N SER A 191 12.88 11.75 -5.79
CA SER A 191 13.60 11.52 -7.05
C SER A 191 12.83 12.01 -8.28
N GLY A 192 11.50 12.00 -8.20
CA GLY A 192 10.63 12.32 -9.32
C GLY A 192 10.53 11.24 -10.41
N CYS A 193 11.14 10.07 -10.21
CA CYS A 193 11.14 8.97 -11.18
C CYS A 193 11.13 7.59 -10.52
N LEU A 194 10.92 6.55 -11.31
CA LEU A 194 11.12 5.16 -10.90
C LEU A 194 12.62 4.84 -10.72
N PRO A 195 12.97 3.78 -9.98
CA PRO A 195 14.35 3.30 -9.94
C PRO A 195 14.80 2.83 -11.32
N ASP A 196 16.05 3.08 -11.66
CA ASP A 196 16.67 2.58 -12.90
C ASP A 196 16.95 1.07 -12.73
N PRO A 197 16.34 0.20 -13.55
CA PRO A 197 16.50 -1.24 -13.40
C PRO A 197 17.93 -1.74 -13.67
N GLU A 198 18.75 -0.94 -14.35
CA GLU A 198 20.16 -1.29 -14.61
C GLU A 198 21.09 -0.92 -13.47
N ARG A 199 20.64 -0.10 -12.53
CA ARG A 199 21.43 0.31 -11.37
C ARG A 199 21.14 -0.59 -10.17
N THR A 200 22.16 -1.16 -9.56
CA THR A 200 22.06 -2.11 -8.44
C THR A 200 22.44 -1.54 -7.07
N ASP A 201 22.95 -0.32 -7.00
CA ASP A 201 23.39 0.32 -5.75
C ASP A 201 22.65 1.65 -5.55
N TYR A 202 21.60 1.59 -4.73
CA TYR A 202 20.80 2.74 -4.34
C TYR A 202 20.95 3.12 -2.86
N GLY A 203 21.77 2.39 -2.10
CA GLY A 203 21.89 2.60 -0.67
C GLY A 203 20.61 2.21 0.08
N GLU A 204 19.95 1.16 -0.38
CA GLU A 204 18.77 0.62 0.30
C GLU A 204 19.10 0.07 1.68
N ILE A 205 18.19 0.23 2.60
CA ILE A 205 18.31 -0.26 3.97
C ILE A 205 17.17 -1.21 4.31
N PRO A 206 17.43 -2.29 5.04
CA PRO A 206 16.37 -3.14 5.59
C PRO A 206 15.68 -2.42 6.76
N ILE A 207 14.38 -2.52 6.82
CA ILE A 207 13.57 -1.97 7.93
C ILE A 207 13.30 -3.08 8.92
N GLU A 208 14.09 -3.09 9.99
CA GLU A 208 13.92 -4.03 11.09
C GLU A 208 13.10 -3.40 12.22
N ALA A 209 12.09 -4.10 12.69
CA ALA A 209 11.29 -3.69 13.83
C ALA A 209 10.57 -4.89 14.46
N PRO A 210 10.20 -4.82 15.75
CA PRO A 210 9.48 -5.88 16.44
C PRO A 210 8.04 -6.02 15.93
N ALA A 211 7.46 -7.19 16.16
CA ALA A 211 6.03 -7.44 15.95
C ALA A 211 5.17 -6.35 16.61
N GLY A 212 4.09 -5.97 15.95
CA GLY A 212 3.23 -4.87 16.39
C GLY A 212 3.67 -3.49 15.91
N SER A 213 4.86 -3.37 15.30
CA SER A 213 5.24 -2.14 14.59
C SER A 213 4.51 -2.00 13.26
N GLU A 214 4.44 -0.77 12.77
CA GLU A 214 3.90 -0.47 11.44
C GLU A 214 4.95 0.34 10.65
N LEU A 215 5.28 -0.11 9.44
CA LEU A 215 6.09 0.64 8.49
C LEU A 215 5.15 1.40 7.54
N VAL A 216 5.26 2.71 7.51
CA VAL A 216 4.48 3.58 6.62
C VAL A 216 5.41 4.21 5.60
N TRP A 217 5.01 4.17 4.31
CA TRP A 217 5.72 4.87 3.25
C TRP A 217 4.77 5.47 2.21
N GLU A 218 5.17 6.56 1.63
CA GLU A 218 4.42 7.12 0.50
C GLU A 218 4.73 6.37 -0.80
N GLY A 219 3.78 6.35 -1.73
CA GLY A 219 3.84 5.48 -2.91
C GLY A 219 4.98 5.75 -3.89
N ARG A 220 5.67 6.90 -3.79
CA ARG A 220 6.85 7.23 -4.61
C ARG A 220 8.16 6.70 -4.03
N THR A 221 8.15 6.24 -2.79
CA THR A 221 9.33 5.68 -2.12
C THR A 221 9.73 4.35 -2.74
N TRP A 222 10.99 4.24 -3.15
CA TRP A 222 11.51 3.00 -3.71
C TRP A 222 11.73 1.96 -2.62
N HIS A 223 11.15 0.80 -2.82
CA HIS A 223 11.19 -0.27 -1.84
C HIS A 223 11.15 -1.64 -2.51
N ALA A 224 11.41 -2.67 -1.72
CA ALA A 224 11.32 -4.06 -2.17
C ALA A 224 11.24 -5.02 -0.97
N ALA A 225 10.68 -6.21 -1.17
CA ALA A 225 10.82 -7.31 -0.22
C ALA A 225 12.26 -7.83 -0.20
N GLY A 226 12.74 -8.19 1.00
CA GLY A 226 14.04 -8.81 1.19
C GLY A 226 14.01 -10.32 0.95
N LEU A 227 15.20 -10.91 0.88
CA LEU A 227 15.38 -12.37 0.83
C LEU A 227 15.15 -12.95 2.22
N ASN A 228 14.27 -13.94 2.35
CA ASN A 228 14.07 -14.69 3.57
C ASN A 228 15.00 -15.90 3.62
N THR A 229 16.03 -15.83 4.44
CA THR A 229 16.98 -16.90 4.73
C THR A 229 16.76 -17.56 6.08
N ALA A 230 15.73 -17.14 6.83
CA ALA A 230 15.33 -17.75 8.08
C ALA A 230 14.63 -19.11 7.83
N ASP A 231 14.30 -19.80 8.90
CA ASP A 231 13.56 -21.07 8.88
C ASP A 231 12.04 -20.93 9.05
N HIS A 232 11.57 -19.68 9.09
CA HIS A 232 10.17 -19.35 9.33
C HIS A 232 9.68 -18.22 8.40
N PRO A 233 8.38 -18.14 8.12
CA PRO A 233 7.80 -17.06 7.32
C PRO A 233 7.81 -15.70 8.03
N ARG A 234 7.89 -14.64 7.24
CA ARG A 234 7.56 -13.28 7.64
C ARG A 234 6.10 -12.98 7.28
N TYR A 235 5.34 -12.49 8.24
CA TYR A 235 3.92 -12.16 8.07
C TYR A 235 3.73 -10.64 8.08
N GLY A 236 3.37 -10.07 6.95
CA GLY A 236 3.01 -8.67 6.80
C GLY A 236 1.59 -8.51 6.27
N VAL A 237 0.88 -7.51 6.77
CA VAL A 237 -0.39 -7.05 6.18
C VAL A 237 -0.16 -5.65 5.65
N VAL A 238 -0.56 -5.40 4.42
CA VAL A 238 -0.46 -4.07 3.82
C VAL A 238 -1.84 -3.46 3.67
N THR A 239 -2.02 -2.31 4.28
CA THR A 239 -3.15 -1.42 4.02
C THR A 239 -2.70 -0.39 3.00
N TYR A 240 -3.26 -0.44 1.80
CA TYR A 240 -2.99 0.52 0.74
C TYR A 240 -4.07 1.59 0.73
N PHE A 241 -3.66 2.84 0.86
CA PHE A 241 -4.56 3.98 0.66
C PHE A 241 -4.21 4.71 -0.64
N CYS A 242 -5.20 5.36 -1.24
CA CYS A 242 -4.99 6.23 -2.41
C CYS A 242 -5.85 7.48 -2.33
N GLY A 243 -5.52 8.46 -3.15
CA GLY A 243 -6.34 9.65 -3.31
C GLY A 243 -7.71 9.29 -3.93
N PRO A 244 -8.77 10.08 -3.68
CA PRO A 244 -10.14 9.73 -4.07
C PRO A 244 -10.38 9.72 -5.58
N ILE A 245 -9.46 10.28 -6.36
CA ILE A 245 -9.50 10.27 -7.84
C ILE A 245 -8.74 9.09 -8.45
N ILE A 246 -8.08 8.28 -7.64
CA ILE A 246 -7.30 7.14 -8.09
C ILE A 246 -8.17 5.88 -8.06
N ARG A 247 -8.10 5.09 -9.12
CA ARG A 247 -8.75 3.78 -9.11
C ARG A 247 -8.02 2.88 -8.11
N SER A 248 -8.76 2.38 -7.11
CA SER A 248 -8.25 1.45 -6.12
C SER A 248 -7.72 0.15 -6.75
N LEU A 249 -6.70 -0.45 -6.15
CA LEU A 249 -6.16 -1.77 -6.53
C LEU A 249 -7.23 -2.85 -6.40
N GLY A 250 -7.89 -2.90 -5.25
CA GLY A 250 -9.05 -3.77 -5.04
C GLY A 250 -10.33 -3.13 -5.56
N ASN A 251 -11.16 -3.89 -6.25
CA ASN A 251 -12.51 -3.43 -6.59
C ASN A 251 -13.44 -3.66 -5.39
N LEU A 252 -13.27 -2.83 -4.34
CA LEU A 252 -13.93 -3.02 -3.04
C LEU A 252 -15.44 -2.93 -3.14
N THR A 253 -15.97 -1.99 -3.92
CA THR A 253 -17.42 -1.80 -4.07
C THR A 253 -18.11 -2.98 -4.77
N TYR A 254 -17.42 -3.68 -5.66
CA TYR A 254 -17.92 -4.88 -6.33
C TYR A 254 -17.61 -6.17 -5.56
N GLY A 255 -16.39 -6.28 -5.03
CA GLY A 255 -15.86 -7.51 -4.44
C GLY A 255 -16.20 -7.70 -2.96
N MET A 256 -16.83 -6.72 -2.30
CA MET A 256 -17.18 -6.83 -0.90
C MET A 256 -18.38 -7.78 -0.71
N ARG A 257 -18.24 -8.70 0.24
CA ARG A 257 -19.32 -9.61 0.60
C ARG A 257 -20.50 -8.85 1.19
N THR A 258 -21.72 -9.32 0.93
CA THR A 258 -22.96 -8.67 1.40
C THR A 258 -22.96 -8.53 2.92
N GLU A 259 -22.62 -9.59 3.64
CA GLU A 259 -22.60 -9.58 5.10
C GLU A 259 -21.59 -8.57 5.69
N VAL A 260 -20.45 -8.38 5.05
CA VAL A 260 -19.46 -7.36 5.44
C VAL A 260 -19.99 -5.96 5.16
N ARG A 261 -20.57 -5.75 3.97
CA ARG A 261 -21.15 -4.47 3.59
C ARG A 261 -22.29 -4.04 4.53
N GLU A 262 -23.15 -4.96 4.93
CA GLU A 262 -24.29 -4.70 5.81
C GLU A 262 -23.89 -4.42 7.26
N SER A 263 -22.76 -4.96 7.71
CA SER A 263 -22.28 -4.80 9.09
C SER A 263 -21.23 -3.69 9.27
N MET A 264 -20.64 -3.16 8.19
CA MET A 264 -19.58 -2.17 8.31
C MET A 264 -20.08 -0.82 8.85
N SER A 265 -19.20 -0.12 9.55
CA SER A 265 -19.45 1.25 9.99
C SER A 265 -19.53 2.22 8.80
N GLN A 266 -20.18 3.36 9.02
CA GLN A 266 -20.22 4.44 8.02
C GLN A 266 -18.82 4.91 7.63
N GLU A 267 -17.89 4.95 8.58
CA GLU A 267 -16.50 5.34 8.33
C GLU A 267 -15.81 4.34 7.42
N LEU A 268 -15.95 3.04 7.68
CA LEU A 268 -15.40 2.00 6.82
C LEU A 268 -16.04 2.01 5.43
N ALA A 269 -17.34 2.23 5.34
CA ALA A 269 -18.04 2.34 4.07
C ALA A 269 -17.49 3.51 3.22
N THR A 270 -17.32 4.67 3.84
CA THR A 270 -16.72 5.84 3.18
C THR A 270 -15.31 5.51 2.71
N LEU A 271 -14.49 4.91 3.57
CA LEU A 271 -13.11 4.53 3.26
C LEU A 271 -13.05 3.52 2.11
N CYS A 272 -13.99 2.59 2.01
CA CYS A 272 -14.08 1.61 0.92
C CYS A 272 -14.68 2.18 -0.38
N GLY A 273 -14.94 3.49 -0.44
CA GLY A 273 -15.44 4.14 -1.65
C GLY A 273 -16.96 4.01 -1.89
N PHE A 274 -17.74 3.66 -0.84
CA PHE A 274 -19.19 3.61 -0.92
C PHE A 274 -19.87 4.98 -0.76
N THR A 275 -19.11 6.04 -0.50
CA THR A 275 -19.59 7.42 -0.44
C THR A 275 -18.99 8.20 -1.60
N PRO A 276 -19.79 8.94 -2.39
CA PRO A 276 -19.26 9.79 -3.45
C PRO A 276 -18.35 10.89 -2.88
N TRP A 277 -17.27 11.16 -3.57
CA TRP A 277 -16.42 12.32 -3.34
C TRP A 277 -16.55 13.30 -4.51
N SER A 278 -17.09 14.49 -4.26
CA SER A 278 -17.42 15.43 -5.34
C SER A 278 -18.33 14.73 -6.39
N SER A 279 -17.83 14.57 -7.62
CA SER A 279 -18.53 13.85 -8.69
C SER A 279 -17.98 12.43 -8.93
N TYR A 280 -17.04 11.97 -8.12
CA TYR A 280 -16.45 10.64 -8.26
C TYR A 280 -17.19 9.62 -7.40
N GLY A 281 -17.43 8.45 -7.95
CA GLY A 281 -18.16 7.38 -7.26
C GLY A 281 -19.67 7.55 -7.21
N MET A 282 -20.22 8.51 -7.96
CA MET A 282 -21.69 8.70 -8.05
C MET A 282 -22.37 7.46 -8.63
N THR A 283 -23.56 7.21 -8.10
CA THR A 283 -24.58 6.36 -8.71
C THR A 283 -25.60 7.24 -9.43
N ASP A 284 -26.88 6.87 -9.46
CA ASP A 284 -27.91 7.66 -10.13
C ASP A 284 -28.19 9.03 -9.50
N HIS A 285 -27.79 9.24 -8.25
CA HIS A 285 -27.94 10.51 -7.56
C HIS A 285 -26.64 10.92 -6.87
N PRO A 286 -26.13 12.15 -7.09
CA PRO A 286 -24.82 12.58 -6.60
C PRO A 286 -24.73 12.71 -5.06
N SER A 287 -25.83 12.81 -4.36
CA SER A 287 -25.89 12.87 -2.90
C SER A 287 -26.31 11.55 -2.24
N ALA A 288 -26.61 10.52 -3.04
CA ALA A 288 -26.96 9.22 -2.48
C ALA A 288 -25.69 8.51 -2.03
N MET A 289 -25.66 8.08 -0.78
CA MET A 289 -24.79 6.97 -0.38
C MET A 289 -25.12 5.80 -1.29
N VAL A 290 -24.07 5.06 -1.70
CA VAL A 290 -24.22 4.02 -2.71
C VAL A 290 -25.38 3.12 -2.40
N ALA A 291 -26.36 3.16 -3.28
CA ALA A 291 -27.36 2.14 -3.35
C ALA A 291 -26.72 0.77 -3.57
N SER A 292 -27.33 -0.27 -3.10
CA SER A 292 -26.93 -1.63 -3.39
C SER A 292 -26.87 -1.82 -4.91
N PRO A 293 -25.87 -2.55 -5.43
CA PRO A 293 -25.82 -2.87 -6.85
C PRO A 293 -27.16 -3.47 -7.30
N GLY A 294 -27.79 -2.87 -8.30
CA GLY A 294 -29.09 -3.28 -8.79
C GLY A 294 -30.28 -2.83 -7.94
N ASP A 295 -30.11 -1.82 -7.06
CA ASP A 295 -31.23 -1.19 -6.37
C ASP A 295 -32.19 -0.60 -7.40
N GLU A 296 -33.42 -1.16 -7.43
CA GLU A 296 -34.44 -0.78 -8.41
C GLU A 296 -35.06 0.61 -8.14
N THR A 297 -34.75 1.20 -6.97
CA THR A 297 -35.22 2.55 -6.62
C THR A 297 -34.44 3.66 -7.31
N ALA A 298 -33.31 3.33 -7.94
CA ALA A 298 -32.43 4.28 -8.61
C ALA A 298 -32.90 4.63 -10.03
N GLY A 299 -34.11 5.17 -10.18
CA GLY A 299 -34.50 5.88 -11.39
C GLY A 299 -34.76 5.04 -12.64
N ARG A 300 -35.04 3.75 -12.55
CA ARG A 300 -35.53 2.96 -13.68
C ARG A 300 -36.82 3.56 -14.25
N LEU A 301 -36.79 3.81 -15.53
CA LEU A 301 -38.04 3.99 -16.28
C LEU A 301 -38.76 2.63 -16.32
N SER A 302 -39.98 2.59 -15.80
CA SER A 302 -40.86 1.43 -15.86
C SER A 302 -41.29 1.11 -17.29
#